data_726d05bcc4a7fba8a189536607a160d0
#
_entry.id   726d05bcc4a7fba8a189536607a160d0
#
_cell.length_a   1.000
_cell.length_b   1.000
_cell.length_c   1.000
_cell.angle_alpha   90.00
_cell.angle_beta   90.00
_cell.angle_gamma   90.00
#
_symmetry.space_group_name_H-M   'P 1'
#
loop_
_entity.id
_entity.type
_entity.pdbx_description
1 polymer ?
#
loop_
_entity_poly.entity_id
_entity_poly.type
_entity_poly.pdbx_seq_one_letter_code
_entity_poly.pdbx_strand_id
1 'polypeptide(L)'
;MTYGTTDVEIELRPTASPLAADERARRVADPGFGRYFTDHMVTVRWSADRGWHDAQLRPYGSFELDPATMALHYGQLIFEGLKAYKQVDGTIALFRPYENARRFQRSAARLALPQLPESLFIDAAHALVTQDRDWVPESHEHSLYLRPFMMATEVGLGVRPADECLFVLIASPAGAYFPRGVKPVTVWLSEDYSRAAPGGTGEAKCAGNYAASLVAQAQAADQGCDQVVWLDAVEHRWVEEMGGMNLFFVYGSGSTARIMTPSLTGTLLAGVTRDSLLTLAKDLGYGAEEGRISVDEWQAGNADGSISEVFACGTAAVITPVGSVKKVGAEWTVGDGGPGLATMRLRETLLDIQHGAAPDPHGWIHKIL
;
A
#
# COMPACT_ATOMS: atom_id res chain seq x y z
N MET A 1 24.04 -6.98 -17.99
CA MET A 1 22.80 -6.44 -18.59
C MET A 1 22.60 -5.07 -18.00
N THR A 2 22.43 -4.04 -18.80
CA THR A 2 22.14 -2.67 -18.38
C THR A 2 20.64 -2.46 -18.49
N TYR A 3 20.02 -1.93 -17.44
CA TYR A 3 18.62 -1.53 -17.43
C TYR A 3 18.60 0.00 -17.50
N GLY A 4 17.99 0.60 -18.49
CA GLY A 4 17.80 2.04 -18.53
C GLY A 4 17.25 2.55 -19.85
N THR A 5 16.17 3.35 -19.74
CA THR A 5 15.68 4.28 -20.77
C THR A 5 15.90 5.73 -20.33
N THR A 6 16.53 5.95 -19.16
CA THR A 6 16.97 7.26 -18.63
C THR A 6 18.49 7.37 -18.74
N ASP A 7 19.04 8.58 -18.65
CA ASP A 7 20.51 8.83 -18.63
C ASP A 7 21.21 8.23 -17.40
N VAL A 8 20.48 7.56 -16.48
CA VAL A 8 20.99 6.96 -15.24
C VAL A 8 20.84 5.44 -15.30
N GLU A 9 21.97 4.75 -15.53
CA GLU A 9 22.03 3.28 -15.53
C GLU A 9 22.21 2.73 -14.10
N ILE A 10 21.52 1.61 -13.78
CA ILE A 10 21.68 0.93 -12.50
C ILE A 10 22.89 -0.02 -12.59
N GLU A 11 23.93 0.32 -11.86
CA GLU A 11 25.10 -0.53 -11.71
C GLU A 11 24.77 -1.77 -10.87
N LEU A 12 25.05 -2.95 -11.40
CA LEU A 12 24.80 -4.21 -10.71
C LEU A 12 26.01 -4.65 -9.86
N ARG A 13 25.87 -4.61 -8.55
CA ARG A 13 26.86 -5.05 -7.55
C ARG A 13 26.26 -6.13 -6.63
N PRO A 14 25.97 -7.33 -7.14
CA PRO A 14 25.33 -8.37 -6.35
C PRO A 14 26.25 -8.83 -5.20
N THR A 15 25.63 -9.37 -4.14
CA THR A 15 26.37 -9.99 -3.04
C THR A 15 27.13 -11.22 -3.51
N ALA A 16 28.37 -11.39 -3.03
CA ALA A 16 29.13 -12.61 -3.25
C ALA A 16 28.67 -13.80 -2.35
N SER A 17 27.86 -13.49 -1.33
CA SER A 17 27.41 -14.46 -0.33
C SER A 17 25.89 -14.32 -0.10
N PRO A 18 25.06 -14.72 -1.08
CA PRO A 18 23.61 -14.71 -0.90
C PRO A 18 23.19 -15.72 0.18
N LEU A 19 22.01 -15.52 0.76
CA LEU A 19 21.46 -16.47 1.73
C LEU A 19 21.37 -17.87 1.13
N ALA A 20 21.77 -18.88 1.91
CA ALA A 20 21.72 -20.27 1.47
C ALA A 20 20.30 -20.67 1.02
N ALA A 21 20.21 -21.46 -0.05
CA ALA A 21 18.94 -21.78 -0.70
C ALA A 21 17.92 -22.45 0.24
N ASP A 22 18.38 -23.32 1.14
CA ASP A 22 17.54 -24.00 2.13
C ASP A 22 16.99 -23.04 3.20
N GLU A 23 17.79 -22.07 3.63
CA GLU A 23 17.34 -21.03 4.57
C GLU A 23 16.39 -20.04 3.88
N ARG A 24 16.67 -19.64 2.64
CA ARG A 24 15.77 -18.81 1.84
C ARG A 24 14.42 -19.51 1.67
N ALA A 25 14.40 -20.79 1.30
CA ALA A 25 13.17 -21.57 1.13
C ALA A 25 12.34 -21.61 2.43
N ARG A 26 12.99 -21.75 3.59
CA ARG A 26 12.29 -21.70 4.90
C ARG A 26 11.63 -20.34 5.15
N ARG A 27 12.32 -19.24 4.85
CA ARG A 27 11.79 -17.88 5.03
C ARG A 27 10.66 -17.56 4.06
N VAL A 28 10.75 -18.06 2.83
CA VAL A 28 9.70 -17.88 1.81
C VAL A 28 8.47 -18.73 2.12
N ALA A 29 8.62 -19.89 2.75
CA ALA A 29 7.50 -20.77 3.13
C ALA A 29 6.61 -20.16 4.24
N ASP A 30 7.20 -19.50 5.25
CA ASP A 30 6.49 -18.79 6.33
C ASP A 30 7.05 -17.39 6.52
N PRO A 31 6.78 -16.47 5.59
CA PRO A 31 7.45 -15.18 5.58
C PRO A 31 6.91 -14.19 6.60
N GLY A 32 5.65 -14.32 7.03
CA GLY A 32 4.96 -13.23 7.73
C GLY A 32 4.83 -12.00 6.85
N PHE A 33 4.90 -10.81 7.44
CA PHE A 33 4.95 -9.54 6.70
C PHE A 33 6.07 -8.66 7.24
N GLY A 34 7.02 -8.26 6.36
CA GLY A 34 8.12 -7.35 6.71
C GLY A 34 9.13 -7.91 7.73
N ARG A 35 9.22 -9.23 7.89
CA ARG A 35 10.12 -9.91 8.84
C ARG A 35 11.48 -10.26 8.25
N TYR A 36 11.47 -10.66 6.98
CA TYR A 36 12.67 -11.04 6.23
C TYR A 36 12.81 -10.13 5.02
N PHE A 37 14.04 -9.82 4.67
CA PHE A 37 14.36 -9.02 3.48
C PHE A 37 15.19 -9.87 2.54
N THR A 38 15.11 -9.54 1.23
CA THR A 38 15.88 -10.21 0.20
C THR A 38 17.36 -9.87 0.28
N ASP A 39 18.19 -10.53 -0.51
CA ASP A 39 19.65 -10.37 -0.44
C ASP A 39 20.14 -9.00 -0.94
N HIS A 40 19.32 -8.29 -1.73
CA HIS A 40 19.71 -7.03 -2.37
C HIS A 40 18.74 -5.90 -2.12
N MET A 41 19.21 -4.70 -2.45
CA MET A 41 18.41 -3.46 -2.51
C MET A 41 18.90 -2.59 -3.67
N VAL A 42 18.04 -1.68 -4.16
CA VAL A 42 18.45 -0.64 -5.10
C VAL A 42 18.54 0.69 -4.37
N THR A 43 19.59 1.46 -4.66
CA THR A 43 19.78 2.81 -4.14
C THR A 43 20.08 3.76 -5.30
N VAL A 44 19.50 4.97 -5.28
CA VAL A 44 19.79 6.04 -6.23
C VAL A 44 19.90 7.34 -5.45
N ARG A 45 21.00 8.07 -5.65
CA ARG A 45 21.20 9.40 -5.04
C ARG A 45 20.60 10.48 -5.92
N TRP A 46 20.23 11.55 -5.29
CA TRP A 46 19.88 12.80 -5.95
C TRP A 46 20.53 13.98 -5.23
N SER A 47 21.06 14.91 -5.98
CA SER A 47 21.50 16.20 -5.47
C SER A 47 21.11 17.33 -6.44
N ALA A 48 20.92 18.53 -5.89
CA ALA A 48 20.45 19.68 -6.67
C ALA A 48 21.36 20.06 -7.83
N ASP A 49 22.67 19.81 -7.70
CA ASP A 49 23.69 20.10 -8.71
C ASP A 49 23.85 19.01 -9.78
N ARG A 50 23.56 17.73 -9.45
CA ARG A 50 23.80 16.58 -10.35
C ARG A 50 22.52 15.91 -10.84
N GLY A 51 21.36 16.18 -10.22
CA GLY A 51 20.15 15.41 -10.46
C GLY A 51 20.26 13.97 -9.91
N TRP A 52 19.61 13.01 -10.54
CA TRP A 52 19.68 11.58 -10.20
C TRP A 52 21.02 10.99 -10.63
N HIS A 53 21.70 10.27 -9.74
CA HIS A 53 23.03 9.69 -9.97
C HIS A 53 23.31 8.52 -9.02
N ASP A 54 24.42 7.82 -9.24
CA ASP A 54 24.91 6.70 -8.41
C ASP A 54 23.83 5.64 -8.15
N ALA A 55 23.12 5.24 -9.22
CA ALA A 55 22.13 4.18 -9.14
C ALA A 55 22.81 2.81 -9.05
N GLN A 56 22.50 2.04 -8.00
CA GLN A 56 23.14 0.75 -7.73
C GLN A 56 22.15 -0.27 -7.24
N LEU A 57 22.18 -1.48 -7.81
CA LEU A 57 21.73 -2.67 -7.12
C LEU A 57 22.89 -3.21 -6.28
N ARG A 58 22.70 -3.32 -4.98
CA ARG A 58 23.76 -3.68 -4.03
C ARG A 58 23.24 -4.64 -2.96
N PRO A 59 24.14 -5.29 -2.17
CA PRO A 59 23.71 -6.09 -1.03
C PRO A 59 22.81 -5.31 -0.07
N TYR A 60 21.74 -5.96 0.43
CA TYR A 60 20.92 -5.40 1.49
C TYR A 60 21.75 -5.16 2.76
N GLY A 61 21.61 -4.00 3.37
CA GLY A 61 22.36 -3.65 4.58
C GLY A 61 21.94 -2.32 5.16
N SER A 62 22.51 -2.00 6.32
CA SER A 62 22.28 -0.75 7.05
C SER A 62 22.81 0.47 6.30
N PHE A 63 22.21 1.62 6.59
CA PHE A 63 22.76 2.94 6.24
C PHE A 63 23.46 3.53 7.46
N GLU A 64 24.58 4.20 7.21
CA GLU A 64 25.19 5.12 8.15
C GLU A 64 24.66 6.53 7.85
N LEU A 65 24.01 7.16 8.81
CA LEU A 65 23.42 8.48 8.70
C LEU A 65 24.01 9.40 9.76
N ASP A 66 24.30 10.65 9.38
CA ASP A 66 24.65 11.70 10.32
C ASP A 66 23.45 11.99 11.25
N PRO A 67 23.66 12.20 12.57
CA PRO A 67 22.58 12.56 13.49
C PRO A 67 21.77 13.80 13.08
N ALA A 68 22.36 14.73 12.32
CA ALA A 68 21.69 15.90 11.77
C ALA A 68 21.06 15.69 10.40
N THR A 69 20.88 14.44 9.94
CA THR A 69 20.17 14.13 8.69
C THR A 69 18.73 14.67 8.76
N MET A 70 18.34 15.53 7.83
CA MET A 70 17.07 16.28 7.87
C MET A 70 15.82 15.40 7.97
N ALA A 71 15.82 14.22 7.35
CA ALA A 71 14.67 13.30 7.43
C ALA A 71 14.41 12.82 8.87
N LEU A 72 15.44 12.71 9.73
CA LEU A 72 15.31 12.29 11.12
C LEU A 72 14.59 13.33 11.99
N HIS A 73 14.63 14.61 11.59
CA HIS A 73 14.06 15.72 12.34
C HIS A 73 12.73 16.21 11.78
N TYR A 74 12.59 16.26 10.45
CA TYR A 74 11.46 16.90 9.79
C TYR A 74 10.56 15.93 9.02
N GLY A 75 10.91 14.62 9.00
CA GLY A 75 10.10 13.59 8.37
C GLY A 75 9.90 13.78 6.86
N GLN A 76 10.82 14.48 6.17
CA GLN A 76 10.79 14.61 4.70
C GLN A 76 11.13 13.27 4.07
N LEU A 77 10.14 12.37 4.10
CA LEU A 77 10.22 10.99 3.67
C LEU A 77 8.88 10.53 3.09
N ILE A 78 8.95 9.92 1.91
CA ILE A 78 7.82 9.28 1.23
C ILE A 78 8.13 7.81 0.98
N PHE A 79 7.08 7.00 0.79
CA PHE A 79 7.25 5.59 0.46
C PHE A 79 6.13 5.06 -0.43
N GLU A 80 6.34 3.90 -1.00
CA GLU A 80 5.38 3.15 -1.79
C GLU A 80 5.28 1.70 -1.33
N GLY A 81 4.31 1.00 -1.88
CA GLY A 81 4.17 -0.43 -1.70
C GLY A 81 3.50 -1.04 -2.92
N LEU A 82 4.19 -1.96 -3.56
CA LEU A 82 3.68 -2.79 -4.64
C LEU A 82 4.16 -4.23 -4.46
N LYS A 83 3.68 -5.14 -5.28
CA LYS A 83 3.97 -6.56 -5.13
C LYS A 83 4.42 -7.17 -6.46
N ALA A 84 5.38 -8.09 -6.40
CA ALA A 84 5.68 -9.01 -7.47
C ALA A 84 5.02 -10.37 -7.17
N TYR A 85 4.39 -10.93 -8.20
CA TYR A 85 3.63 -12.16 -8.12
C TYR A 85 4.21 -13.22 -9.04
N LYS A 86 4.31 -14.46 -8.55
CA LYS A 86 4.54 -15.62 -9.41
C LYS A 86 3.27 -15.90 -10.19
N GLN A 87 3.37 -15.89 -11.51
CA GLN A 87 2.25 -16.15 -12.41
C GLN A 87 2.07 -17.66 -12.59
N VAL A 88 0.86 -18.09 -13.00
CA VAL A 88 0.56 -19.49 -13.28
C VAL A 88 1.42 -20.08 -14.41
N ASP A 89 1.94 -19.26 -15.32
CA ASP A 89 2.86 -19.66 -16.38
C ASP A 89 4.34 -19.73 -15.93
N GLY A 90 4.61 -19.48 -14.64
CA GLY A 90 5.94 -19.46 -14.07
C GLY A 90 6.71 -18.16 -14.24
N THR A 91 6.15 -17.17 -14.95
CA THR A 91 6.75 -15.84 -15.06
C THR A 91 6.57 -15.02 -13.76
N ILE A 92 7.23 -13.88 -13.66
CA ILE A 92 7.07 -12.96 -12.53
C ILE A 92 6.57 -11.62 -13.07
N ALA A 93 5.55 -11.07 -12.42
CA ALA A 93 4.95 -9.81 -12.86
C ALA A 93 4.65 -8.88 -11.69
N LEU A 94 4.61 -7.58 -11.98
CA LEU A 94 4.10 -6.52 -11.10
C LEU A 94 2.66 -6.18 -11.48
N PHE A 95 1.89 -5.72 -10.51
CA PHE A 95 0.53 -5.24 -10.73
C PHE A 95 0.51 -3.72 -10.74
N ARG A 96 0.17 -3.10 -11.89
CA ARG A 96 0.03 -1.65 -12.11
C ARG A 96 1.19 -0.79 -11.60
N PRO A 97 2.47 -1.16 -11.83
CA PRO A 97 3.60 -0.49 -11.20
C PRO A 97 3.75 0.98 -11.64
N TYR A 98 3.28 1.36 -12.82
CA TYR A 98 3.30 2.75 -13.29
C TYR A 98 2.39 3.66 -12.46
N GLU A 99 1.25 3.16 -11.96
CA GLU A 99 0.40 3.93 -11.06
C GLU A 99 1.07 4.19 -9.70
N ASN A 100 1.85 3.20 -9.21
CA ASN A 100 2.69 3.40 -8.03
C ASN A 100 3.79 4.43 -8.30
N ALA A 101 4.47 4.37 -9.45
CA ALA A 101 5.49 5.35 -9.84
C ALA A 101 4.93 6.78 -9.90
N ARG A 102 3.77 6.97 -10.55
CA ARG A 102 3.08 8.27 -10.62
C ARG A 102 2.64 8.77 -9.25
N ARG A 103 2.14 7.87 -8.37
CA ARG A 103 1.76 8.24 -7.00
C ARG A 103 2.99 8.60 -6.16
N PHE A 104 4.12 7.93 -6.37
CA PHE A 104 5.39 8.28 -5.75
C PHE A 104 5.84 9.69 -6.14
N GLN A 105 5.69 10.07 -7.42
CA GLN A 105 5.97 11.43 -7.90
C GLN A 105 5.03 12.46 -7.28
N ARG A 106 3.72 12.18 -7.18
CA ARG A 106 2.77 13.08 -6.50
C ARG A 106 3.12 13.27 -5.03
N SER A 107 3.50 12.20 -4.34
CA SER A 107 3.95 12.27 -2.94
C SER A 107 5.25 13.07 -2.81
N ALA A 108 6.20 12.90 -3.74
CA ALA A 108 7.44 13.67 -3.78
C ALA A 108 7.16 15.16 -3.97
N ALA A 109 6.34 15.52 -4.95
CA ALA A 109 5.96 16.91 -5.21
C ALA A 109 5.30 17.56 -3.97
N ARG A 110 4.41 16.83 -3.26
CA ARG A 110 3.73 17.33 -2.07
C ARG A 110 4.71 17.63 -0.92
N LEU A 111 5.80 16.90 -0.79
CA LEU A 111 6.82 17.08 0.25
C LEU A 111 8.06 17.86 -0.24
N ALA A 112 7.96 18.49 -1.41
CA ALA A 112 9.09 19.21 -2.02
C ALA A 112 10.36 18.32 -2.14
N LEU A 113 10.17 17.05 -2.47
CA LEU A 113 11.23 16.10 -2.83
C LEU A 113 11.36 16.03 -4.36
N PRO A 114 12.53 15.66 -4.90
CA PRO A 114 12.70 15.46 -6.34
C PRO A 114 11.82 14.34 -6.85
N GLN A 115 11.23 14.53 -8.04
CA GLN A 115 10.42 13.49 -8.67
C GLN A 115 11.33 12.45 -9.33
N LEU A 116 11.26 11.19 -8.87
CA LEU A 116 11.96 10.08 -9.52
C LEU A 116 11.28 9.81 -10.87
N PRO A 117 12.02 9.72 -11.99
CA PRO A 117 11.45 9.33 -13.27
C PRO A 117 10.71 7.98 -13.20
N GLU A 118 9.54 7.87 -13.85
CA GLU A 118 8.76 6.62 -13.87
C GLU A 118 9.60 5.45 -14.38
N SER A 119 10.39 5.66 -15.45
CA SER A 119 11.30 4.66 -16.00
C SER A 119 12.30 4.16 -14.97
N LEU A 120 12.95 5.06 -14.22
CA LEU A 120 13.95 4.68 -13.21
C LEU A 120 13.30 3.92 -12.03
N PHE A 121 12.06 4.28 -11.65
CA PHE A 121 11.29 3.52 -10.66
C PHE A 121 11.02 2.08 -11.14
N ILE A 122 10.60 1.92 -12.40
CA ILE A 122 10.34 0.62 -13.02
C ILE A 122 11.62 -0.19 -13.19
N ASP A 123 12.70 0.44 -13.69
CA ASP A 123 14.00 -0.21 -13.86
C ASP A 123 14.57 -0.72 -12.53
N ALA A 124 14.40 0.06 -11.45
CA ALA A 124 14.79 -0.36 -10.10
C ALA A 124 14.01 -1.60 -9.64
N ALA A 125 12.70 -1.64 -9.89
CA ALA A 125 11.87 -2.79 -9.56
C ALA A 125 12.26 -4.03 -10.41
N HIS A 126 12.50 -3.86 -11.70
CA HIS A 126 12.99 -4.93 -12.58
C HIS A 126 14.34 -5.48 -12.12
N ALA A 127 15.32 -4.60 -11.85
CA ALA A 127 16.65 -5.01 -11.42
C ALA A 127 16.58 -5.83 -10.12
N LEU A 128 15.85 -5.34 -9.12
CA LEU A 128 15.75 -6.03 -7.82
C LEU A 128 15.03 -7.37 -7.93
N VAL A 129 13.85 -7.39 -8.59
CA VAL A 129 13.05 -8.64 -8.71
C VAL A 129 13.76 -9.66 -9.57
N THR A 130 14.44 -9.26 -10.63
CA THR A 130 15.25 -10.16 -11.48
C THR A 130 16.40 -10.77 -10.70
N GLN A 131 17.11 -9.97 -9.91
CA GLN A 131 18.24 -10.43 -9.09
C GLN A 131 17.79 -11.36 -7.98
N ASP A 132 16.68 -11.03 -7.30
CA ASP A 132 16.16 -11.76 -6.15
C ASP A 132 14.94 -12.64 -6.47
N ARG A 133 14.81 -13.10 -7.72
CA ARG A 133 13.66 -13.87 -8.22
C ARG A 133 13.31 -15.11 -7.39
N ASP A 134 14.30 -15.73 -6.78
CA ASP A 134 14.11 -16.93 -5.93
C ASP A 134 13.48 -16.62 -4.58
N TRP A 135 13.30 -15.32 -4.24
CA TRP A 135 12.58 -14.85 -3.08
C TRP A 135 11.08 -14.64 -3.35
N VAL A 136 10.63 -14.74 -4.62
CA VAL A 136 9.22 -14.61 -4.98
C VAL A 136 8.48 -15.88 -4.62
N PRO A 137 7.51 -15.84 -3.69
CA PRO A 137 6.77 -17.04 -3.29
C PRO A 137 5.88 -17.59 -4.41
N GLU A 138 5.65 -18.90 -4.41
CA GLU A 138 4.81 -19.59 -5.41
C GLU A 138 3.33 -19.66 -5.05
N SER A 139 2.99 -19.51 -3.76
CA SER A 139 1.61 -19.61 -3.29
C SER A 139 0.74 -18.47 -3.79
N HIS A 140 -0.50 -18.75 -4.20
CA HIS A 140 -1.50 -17.77 -4.65
C HIS A 140 -1.86 -16.68 -3.62
N GLU A 141 -1.67 -16.93 -2.34
CA GLU A 141 -1.88 -15.93 -1.27
C GLU A 141 -0.61 -15.17 -0.89
N HIS A 142 0.54 -15.53 -1.47
CA HIS A 142 1.83 -14.96 -1.15
C HIS A 142 2.35 -14.06 -2.29
N SER A 143 3.33 -13.23 -1.98
CA SER A 143 3.94 -12.30 -2.96
C SER A 143 5.29 -11.82 -2.46
N LEU A 144 6.08 -11.25 -3.34
CA LEU A 144 7.23 -10.45 -2.92
C LEU A 144 6.78 -8.99 -2.80
N TYR A 145 6.76 -8.46 -1.58
CA TYR A 145 6.41 -7.06 -1.31
C TYR A 145 7.61 -6.16 -1.57
N LEU A 146 7.44 -5.17 -2.42
CA LEU A 146 8.43 -4.15 -2.74
C LEU A 146 8.14 -2.87 -1.96
N ARG A 147 9.16 -2.31 -1.29
CA ARG A 147 9.08 -1.08 -0.52
C ARG A 147 10.03 -0.02 -1.08
N PRO A 148 9.61 0.72 -2.11
CA PRO A 148 10.29 1.95 -2.51
C PRO A 148 10.08 3.03 -1.44
N PHE A 149 11.13 3.78 -1.13
CA PHE A 149 11.02 4.99 -0.32
C PHE A 149 12.08 6.00 -0.74
N MET A 150 11.87 7.25 -0.40
CA MET A 150 12.82 8.32 -0.61
C MET A 150 12.86 9.23 0.60
N MET A 151 14.06 9.57 1.05
CA MET A 151 14.27 10.42 2.22
C MET A 151 15.29 11.52 1.92
N ALA A 152 15.10 12.66 2.56
CA ALA A 152 16.10 13.73 2.62
C ALA A 152 17.33 13.24 3.39
N THR A 153 18.50 13.28 2.77
CA THR A 153 19.76 12.84 3.38
C THR A 153 20.72 13.99 3.69
N GLU A 154 20.37 15.21 3.30
CA GLU A 154 21.12 16.41 3.62
C GLU A 154 21.35 16.56 5.13
N VAL A 155 22.57 16.96 5.52
CA VAL A 155 22.97 17.20 6.92
C VAL A 155 22.72 18.66 7.27
N GLY A 156 21.82 18.90 8.21
CA GLY A 156 21.49 20.26 8.65
C GLY A 156 20.22 20.33 9.50
N LEU A 157 20.06 21.43 10.22
CA LEU A 157 18.90 21.68 11.09
C LEU A 157 17.99 22.81 10.57
N GLY A 158 18.20 23.26 9.34
CA GLY A 158 17.34 24.27 8.70
C GLY A 158 16.07 23.64 8.15
N VAL A 159 14.90 24.24 8.43
CA VAL A 159 13.61 23.78 7.90
C VAL A 159 13.40 24.33 6.51
N ARG A 160 13.77 23.58 5.49
CA ARG A 160 13.60 23.85 4.07
C ARG A 160 13.59 22.56 3.26
N PRO A 161 13.20 22.56 1.97
CA PRO A 161 13.42 21.42 1.10
C PRO A 161 14.90 21.05 1.06
N ALA A 162 15.20 19.75 1.13
CA ALA A 162 16.58 19.26 1.10
C ALA A 162 17.16 19.29 -0.32
N ASP A 163 18.45 19.59 -0.42
CA ASP A 163 19.22 19.57 -1.66
C ASP A 163 19.91 18.22 -1.92
N GLU A 164 19.75 17.25 -1.01
CA GLU A 164 20.24 15.88 -1.14
C GLU A 164 19.20 14.87 -0.68
N CYS A 165 18.95 13.85 -1.51
CA CYS A 165 17.99 12.78 -1.23
C CYS A 165 18.54 11.42 -1.63
N LEU A 166 18.02 10.37 -0.98
CA LEU A 166 18.29 8.98 -1.30
C LEU A 166 16.98 8.25 -1.60
N PHE A 167 16.84 7.74 -2.82
CA PHE A 167 15.84 6.73 -3.16
C PHE A 167 16.36 5.35 -2.82
N VAL A 168 15.51 4.51 -2.25
CA VAL A 168 15.82 3.13 -1.88
C VAL A 168 14.65 2.23 -2.26
N LEU A 169 14.97 1.06 -2.78
CA LEU A 169 14.01 -0.02 -2.99
C LEU A 169 14.51 -1.27 -2.27
N ILE A 170 13.71 -1.77 -1.34
CA ILE A 170 13.93 -3.05 -0.65
C ILE A 170 12.77 -4.00 -0.93
N ALA A 171 12.98 -5.30 -0.74
CA ALA A 171 11.95 -6.31 -0.94
C ALA A 171 11.87 -7.28 0.24
N SER A 172 10.67 -7.81 0.48
CA SER A 172 10.36 -8.74 1.56
C SER A 172 9.35 -9.78 1.08
N PRO A 173 9.59 -11.09 1.22
CA PRO A 173 8.56 -12.07 0.98
C PRO A 173 7.42 -11.83 1.97
N ALA A 174 6.19 -11.87 1.49
CA ALA A 174 4.98 -11.60 2.26
C ALA A 174 4.02 -12.79 2.14
N GLY A 175 3.59 -13.30 3.27
CA GLY A 175 2.58 -14.34 3.36
C GLY A 175 1.16 -13.80 3.23
N ALA A 176 0.20 -14.70 3.34
CA ALA A 176 -1.20 -14.32 3.42
C ALA A 176 -1.43 -13.36 4.59
N TYR A 177 -2.12 -12.25 4.33
CA TYR A 177 -2.49 -11.32 5.40
C TYR A 177 -3.37 -11.98 6.49
N PHE A 178 -4.16 -12.96 6.06
CA PHE A 178 -4.99 -13.80 6.93
C PHE A 178 -4.55 -15.28 6.85
N PRO A 179 -3.53 -15.71 7.60
CA PRO A 179 -2.98 -17.09 7.48
C PRO A 179 -4.00 -18.20 7.80
N ARG A 180 -5.10 -17.90 8.50
CA ARG A 180 -6.17 -18.83 8.87
C ARG A 180 -7.48 -18.60 8.11
N GLY A 181 -7.39 -18.03 6.90
CA GLY A 181 -8.54 -17.59 6.12
C GLY A 181 -8.97 -16.14 6.43
N VAL A 182 -9.69 -15.53 5.49
CA VAL A 182 -10.15 -14.14 5.60
C VAL A 182 -11.09 -14.00 6.80
N LYS A 183 -10.71 -13.17 7.77
CA LYS A 183 -11.51 -12.87 8.95
C LYS A 183 -11.90 -11.39 8.93
N PRO A 184 -13.18 -11.08 9.15
CA PRO A 184 -13.62 -9.72 9.35
C PRO A 184 -12.94 -9.10 10.57
N VAL A 185 -12.57 -7.83 10.46
CA VAL A 185 -11.95 -7.06 11.54
C VAL A 185 -12.99 -6.26 12.32
N THR A 186 -12.69 -5.98 13.58
CA THR A 186 -13.39 -5.00 14.40
C THR A 186 -12.68 -3.67 14.30
N VAL A 187 -13.42 -2.59 14.02
CA VAL A 187 -12.84 -1.27 13.83
C VAL A 187 -13.29 -0.28 14.88
N TRP A 188 -12.40 0.64 15.25
CA TRP A 188 -12.65 1.77 16.14
C TRP A 188 -12.85 3.05 15.34
N LEU A 189 -13.98 3.73 15.50
CA LEU A 189 -14.19 5.08 14.96
C LEU A 189 -13.44 6.09 15.85
N SER A 190 -12.43 6.74 15.28
CA SER A 190 -11.68 7.78 15.95
C SER A 190 -12.44 9.11 15.86
N GLU A 191 -13.03 9.53 16.97
CA GLU A 191 -13.74 10.82 17.10
C GLU A 191 -12.81 11.93 17.62
N ASP A 192 -11.69 11.58 18.29
CA ASP A 192 -10.75 12.53 18.91
C ASP A 192 -9.59 12.93 17.99
N TYR A 193 -9.16 12.01 17.11
CA TYR A 193 -7.97 12.19 16.27
C TYR A 193 -8.33 12.09 14.79
N SER A 194 -7.74 12.99 14.00
CA SER A 194 -7.83 12.99 12.55
C SER A 194 -6.51 12.54 11.93
N ARG A 195 -6.58 11.75 10.86
CA ARG A 195 -5.41 11.31 10.10
C ARG A 195 -4.83 12.43 9.21
N ALA A 196 -5.72 13.23 8.63
CA ALA A 196 -5.40 14.27 7.67
C ALA A 196 -6.43 15.38 7.71
N ALA A 197 -6.02 16.59 7.28
CA ALA A 197 -6.90 17.75 7.17
C ALA A 197 -6.80 18.35 5.75
N PRO A 198 -7.82 19.10 5.30
CA PRO A 198 -7.77 19.84 4.04
C PRO A 198 -6.51 20.70 3.93
N GLY A 199 -5.80 20.62 2.80
CA GLY A 199 -4.52 21.31 2.59
C GLY A 199 -3.31 20.65 3.30
N GLY A 200 -3.53 19.60 4.08
CA GLY A 200 -2.49 18.78 4.70
C GLY A 200 -1.82 17.80 3.74
N THR A 201 -1.22 16.75 4.27
CA THR A 201 -0.45 15.74 3.52
C THR A 201 -1.23 14.45 3.27
N GLY A 202 -2.55 14.42 3.47
CA GLY A 202 -3.38 13.22 3.44
C GLY A 202 -3.31 12.42 2.14
N GLU A 203 -3.21 13.10 1.00
CA GLU A 203 -3.10 12.49 -0.33
C GLU A 203 -1.68 11.98 -0.67
N ALA A 204 -0.67 12.39 0.11
CA ALA A 204 0.71 11.92 -0.05
C ALA A 204 0.98 10.68 0.81
N LYS A 205 1.76 9.74 0.28
CA LYS A 205 2.19 8.56 1.04
C LYS A 205 3.49 8.88 1.78
N CYS A 206 3.38 9.64 2.87
CA CYS A 206 4.52 10.15 3.64
C CYS A 206 4.51 9.68 5.10
N ALA A 207 5.69 9.61 5.70
CA ALA A 207 5.90 9.08 7.05
C ALA A 207 5.06 9.79 8.12
N GLY A 208 4.89 11.10 8.02
CA GLY A 208 4.14 11.91 8.99
C GLY A 208 2.69 11.48 9.17
N ASN A 209 2.00 11.08 8.09
CA ASN A 209 0.62 10.59 8.17
C ASN A 209 0.51 9.30 9.00
N TYR A 210 1.54 8.46 8.97
CA TYR A 210 1.57 7.22 9.75
C TYR A 210 1.96 7.47 11.20
N ALA A 211 2.91 8.34 11.45
CA ALA A 211 3.27 8.74 12.81
C ALA A 211 2.06 9.36 13.56
N ALA A 212 1.29 10.22 12.89
CA ALA A 212 0.07 10.81 13.45
C ALA A 212 -1.02 9.78 13.80
N SER A 213 -1.00 8.60 13.20
CA SER A 213 -2.01 7.55 13.43
C SER A 213 -1.76 6.69 14.67
N LEU A 214 -0.56 6.72 15.26
CA LEU A 214 -0.13 5.72 16.25
C LEU A 214 -0.92 5.78 17.55
N VAL A 215 -1.26 6.97 18.05
CA VAL A 215 -2.02 7.11 19.30
C VAL A 215 -3.45 6.55 19.15
N ALA A 216 -4.11 6.83 18.04
CA ALA A 216 -5.44 6.30 17.77
C ALA A 216 -5.43 4.78 17.56
N GLN A 217 -4.36 4.23 16.95
CA GLN A 217 -4.17 2.78 16.85
C GLN A 217 -4.00 2.12 18.23
N ALA A 218 -3.25 2.75 19.15
CA ALA A 218 -3.14 2.27 20.52
C ALA A 218 -4.49 2.28 21.22
N GLN A 219 -5.27 3.37 21.10
CA GLN A 219 -6.64 3.43 21.64
C GLN A 219 -7.55 2.32 21.06
N ALA A 220 -7.50 2.08 19.76
CA ALA A 220 -8.27 1.01 19.13
C ALA A 220 -7.90 -0.36 19.71
N ALA A 221 -6.61 -0.64 19.90
CA ALA A 221 -6.13 -1.87 20.52
C ALA A 221 -6.63 -2.03 21.96
N ASP A 222 -6.63 -0.97 22.77
CA ASP A 222 -7.17 -0.94 24.14
C ASP A 222 -8.67 -1.22 24.18
N GLN A 223 -9.42 -0.89 23.11
CA GLN A 223 -10.83 -1.20 22.94
C GLN A 223 -11.08 -2.60 22.31
N GLY A 224 -10.02 -3.39 22.09
CA GLY A 224 -10.09 -4.70 21.46
C GLY A 224 -10.45 -4.63 19.97
N CYS A 225 -10.10 -3.54 19.30
CA CYS A 225 -10.27 -3.34 17.87
C CYS A 225 -8.97 -3.59 17.11
N ASP A 226 -9.10 -4.08 15.87
CA ASP A 226 -7.98 -4.42 15.01
C ASP A 226 -7.44 -3.19 14.25
N GLN A 227 -8.31 -2.21 13.96
CA GLN A 227 -8.02 -1.05 13.11
C GLN A 227 -8.81 0.19 13.54
N VAL A 228 -8.32 1.35 13.08
CA VAL A 228 -8.99 2.65 13.27
C VAL A 228 -9.69 3.06 11.98
N VAL A 229 -10.90 3.57 12.08
CA VAL A 229 -11.57 4.30 10.99
C VAL A 229 -11.44 5.80 11.26
N TRP A 230 -11.00 6.51 10.24
CA TRP A 230 -10.80 7.95 10.27
C TRP A 230 -12.02 8.69 9.77
N LEU A 231 -12.31 9.79 10.44
CA LEU A 231 -13.32 10.76 10.05
C LEU A 231 -12.65 12.02 9.52
N ASP A 232 -13.40 12.80 8.75
CA ASP A 232 -12.94 14.09 8.26
C ASP A 232 -12.58 15.04 9.41
N ALA A 233 -11.55 15.83 9.23
CA ALA A 233 -11.00 16.70 10.28
C ALA A 233 -11.83 17.97 10.57
N VAL A 234 -12.88 18.22 9.80
CA VAL A 234 -13.68 19.48 9.92
C VAL A 234 -14.97 19.25 10.70
N GLU A 235 -15.75 18.24 10.28
CA GLU A 235 -17.06 17.94 10.88
C GLU A 235 -17.02 16.71 11.80
N HIS A 236 -15.95 15.90 11.75
CA HIS A 236 -15.81 14.59 12.42
C HIS A 236 -17.03 13.68 12.18
N ARG A 237 -17.55 13.73 10.97
CA ARG A 237 -18.80 13.09 10.58
C ARG A 237 -18.64 12.14 9.40
N TRP A 238 -17.78 12.50 8.44
CA TRP A 238 -17.66 11.81 7.17
C TRP A 238 -16.55 10.75 7.25
N VAL A 239 -16.91 9.52 6.89
CA VAL A 239 -15.95 8.42 6.89
C VAL A 239 -14.94 8.60 5.75
N GLU A 240 -13.66 8.44 6.05
CA GLU A 240 -12.56 8.60 5.08
C GLU A 240 -11.83 7.28 4.81
N GLU A 241 -11.01 6.80 5.73
CA GLU A 241 -10.14 5.63 5.54
C GLU A 241 -10.12 4.74 6.79
N MET A 242 -9.67 3.49 6.64
CA MET A 242 -9.41 2.56 7.74
C MET A 242 -7.91 2.29 7.86
N GLY A 243 -7.28 2.78 8.93
CA GLY A 243 -5.81 2.72 9.07
C GLY A 243 -5.12 3.41 7.90
N GLY A 244 -4.45 2.64 7.03
CA GLY A 244 -3.86 3.11 5.77
C GLY A 244 -4.52 2.49 4.54
N MET A 245 -5.80 2.13 4.62
CA MET A 245 -6.58 1.44 3.58
C MET A 245 -7.84 2.23 3.23
N ASN A 246 -8.25 2.19 1.96
CA ASN A 246 -9.50 2.78 1.50
C ASN A 246 -10.69 1.90 1.87
N LEU A 247 -11.80 2.50 2.31
CA LEU A 247 -13.03 1.81 2.66
C LEU A 247 -14.00 1.73 1.48
N PHE A 248 -14.82 0.67 1.49
CA PHE A 248 -15.91 0.44 0.56
C PHE A 248 -17.16 -0.03 1.31
N PHE A 249 -18.33 0.39 0.82
CA PHE A 249 -19.63 0.08 1.35
C PHE A 249 -20.47 -0.58 0.26
N VAL A 250 -21.07 -1.74 0.56
CA VAL A 250 -21.94 -2.47 -0.36
C VAL A 250 -23.39 -2.23 0.03
N TYR A 251 -24.15 -1.64 -0.87
CA TYR A 251 -25.59 -1.40 -0.69
C TYR A 251 -26.38 -2.48 -1.41
N GLY A 252 -27.36 -3.08 -0.72
CA GLY A 252 -28.16 -4.18 -1.24
C GLY A 252 -27.37 -5.48 -1.35
N SER A 253 -27.80 -6.39 -2.23
CA SER A 253 -27.18 -7.70 -2.39
C SER A 253 -27.36 -8.27 -3.80
N GLY A 254 -26.63 -9.35 -4.12
CA GLY A 254 -26.71 -10.04 -5.41
C GLY A 254 -26.27 -9.18 -6.59
N SER A 255 -26.88 -9.38 -7.75
CA SER A 255 -26.52 -8.70 -9.00
C SER A 255 -26.90 -7.21 -9.06
N THR A 256 -27.74 -6.75 -8.15
CA THR A 256 -28.17 -5.35 -8.05
C THR A 256 -27.40 -4.56 -7.01
N ALA A 257 -26.41 -5.18 -6.38
CA ALA A 257 -25.60 -4.50 -5.37
C ALA A 257 -24.86 -3.30 -5.97
N ARG A 258 -24.78 -2.22 -5.17
CA ARG A 258 -24.06 -1.01 -5.48
C ARG A 258 -22.90 -0.85 -4.50
N ILE A 259 -21.72 -0.60 -5.00
CA ILE A 259 -20.49 -0.46 -4.23
C ILE A 259 -20.05 1.00 -4.25
N MET A 260 -19.92 1.61 -3.09
CA MET A 260 -19.52 2.99 -2.92
C MET A 260 -18.23 3.08 -2.09
N THR A 261 -17.34 3.99 -2.46
CA THR A 261 -16.14 4.34 -1.69
C THR A 261 -16.08 5.85 -1.47
N PRO A 262 -15.54 6.33 -0.34
CA PRO A 262 -15.36 7.75 -0.11
C PRO A 262 -14.61 8.45 -1.25
N SER A 263 -15.14 9.60 -1.68
CA SER A 263 -14.53 10.44 -2.72
C SER A 263 -13.17 10.99 -2.28
N LEU A 264 -12.27 11.16 -3.24
CA LEU A 264 -10.96 11.74 -2.98
C LEU A 264 -11.10 13.26 -2.78
N THR A 265 -10.87 13.72 -1.55
CA THR A 265 -11.04 15.11 -1.11
C THR A 265 -9.71 15.84 -0.86
N GLY A 266 -8.57 15.20 -1.16
CA GLY A 266 -7.23 15.69 -0.81
C GLY A 266 -6.77 15.27 0.59
N THR A 267 -7.65 14.64 1.38
CA THR A 267 -7.33 14.05 2.69
C THR A 267 -7.14 12.53 2.62
N LEU A 268 -7.63 11.88 1.56
CA LEU A 268 -7.52 10.44 1.33
C LEU A 268 -6.42 10.11 0.32
N LEU A 269 -5.81 8.95 0.51
CA LEU A 269 -4.84 8.43 -0.46
C LEU A 269 -5.57 7.83 -1.67
N ALA A 270 -5.19 8.25 -2.89
CA ALA A 270 -5.65 7.63 -4.13
C ALA A 270 -5.05 6.22 -4.26
N GLY A 271 -5.75 5.22 -3.72
CA GLY A 271 -5.29 3.83 -3.69
C GLY A 271 -5.29 3.18 -5.08
N VAL A 272 -4.20 2.52 -5.48
CA VAL A 272 -4.14 1.74 -6.73
C VAL A 272 -5.13 0.57 -6.66
N THR A 273 -5.18 -0.13 -5.52
CA THR A 273 -6.18 -1.19 -5.30
C THR A 273 -7.61 -0.63 -5.33
N ARG A 274 -7.85 0.54 -4.72
CA ARG A 274 -9.15 1.22 -4.75
C ARG A 274 -9.64 1.46 -6.18
N ASP A 275 -8.79 2.05 -7.01
CA ASP A 275 -9.11 2.33 -8.41
C ASP A 275 -9.37 1.04 -9.22
N SER A 276 -8.56 0.00 -8.98
CA SER A 276 -8.77 -1.32 -9.58
C SER A 276 -10.11 -1.93 -9.17
N LEU A 277 -10.50 -1.83 -7.90
CA LEU A 277 -11.77 -2.39 -7.41
C LEU A 277 -13.00 -1.65 -7.94
N LEU A 278 -12.93 -0.33 -8.14
CA LEU A 278 -14.00 0.42 -8.82
C LEU A 278 -14.21 -0.06 -10.26
N THR A 279 -13.14 -0.40 -10.95
CA THR A 279 -13.19 -0.95 -12.31
C THR A 279 -13.74 -2.37 -12.29
N LEU A 280 -13.18 -3.27 -11.47
CA LEU A 280 -13.62 -4.66 -11.35
C LEU A 280 -15.08 -4.79 -10.89
N ALA A 281 -15.54 -3.91 -10.02
CA ALA A 281 -16.94 -3.91 -9.61
C ALA A 281 -17.90 -3.73 -10.81
N LYS A 282 -17.55 -2.81 -11.73
CA LYS A 282 -18.32 -2.60 -12.97
C LYS A 282 -18.24 -3.80 -13.91
N ASP A 283 -17.05 -4.41 -14.07
CA ASP A 283 -16.87 -5.61 -14.89
C ASP A 283 -17.69 -6.80 -14.36
N LEU A 284 -17.84 -6.89 -13.05
CA LEU A 284 -18.66 -7.91 -12.38
C LEU A 284 -20.16 -7.60 -12.36
N GLY A 285 -20.57 -6.46 -12.94
CA GLY A 285 -21.97 -6.05 -13.07
C GLY A 285 -22.52 -5.30 -11.84
N TYR A 286 -21.68 -4.90 -10.89
CA TYR A 286 -22.08 -4.05 -9.77
C TYR A 286 -22.16 -2.59 -10.17
N GLY A 287 -23.08 -1.82 -9.57
CA GLY A 287 -22.96 -0.36 -9.56
C GLY A 287 -21.69 0.03 -8.77
N ALA A 288 -20.87 0.93 -9.32
CA ALA A 288 -19.67 1.40 -8.61
C ALA A 288 -19.55 2.92 -8.69
N GLU A 289 -19.41 3.56 -7.54
CA GLU A 289 -19.38 5.01 -7.46
C GLU A 289 -18.48 5.51 -6.32
N GLU A 290 -18.13 6.77 -6.42
CA GLU A 290 -17.51 7.56 -5.34
C GLU A 290 -18.57 8.45 -4.70
N GLY A 291 -18.54 8.55 -3.37
CA GLY A 291 -19.53 9.32 -2.63
C GLY A 291 -19.04 9.76 -1.26
N ARG A 292 -19.95 10.23 -0.44
CA ARG A 292 -19.71 10.50 0.99
C ARG A 292 -20.67 9.66 1.81
N ILE A 293 -20.25 9.21 2.96
CA ILE A 293 -21.07 8.53 3.96
C ILE A 293 -20.75 9.06 5.35
N SER A 294 -21.76 9.42 6.09
CA SER A 294 -21.62 9.77 7.50
C SER A 294 -21.62 8.53 8.40
N VAL A 295 -21.10 8.69 9.60
CA VAL A 295 -21.17 7.63 10.64
C VAL A 295 -22.63 7.22 10.92
N ASP A 296 -23.55 8.19 10.98
CA ASP A 296 -24.96 7.93 11.25
C ASP A 296 -25.62 7.14 10.10
N GLU A 297 -25.32 7.50 8.83
CA GLU A 297 -25.79 6.76 7.66
C GLU A 297 -25.24 5.33 7.64
N TRP A 298 -23.96 5.15 8.00
CA TRP A 298 -23.37 3.81 8.11
C TRP A 298 -24.06 2.98 9.17
N GLN A 299 -24.25 3.52 10.38
CA GLN A 299 -24.91 2.82 11.48
C GLN A 299 -26.37 2.47 11.13
N ALA A 300 -27.14 3.43 10.59
CA ALA A 300 -28.52 3.22 10.17
C ALA A 300 -28.62 2.19 9.04
N GLY A 301 -27.73 2.27 8.04
CA GLY A 301 -27.73 1.34 6.92
C GLY A 301 -27.37 -0.10 7.30
N ASN A 302 -26.53 -0.30 8.34
CA ASN A 302 -26.32 -1.64 8.89
C ASN A 302 -27.54 -2.11 9.72
N ALA A 303 -28.21 -1.21 10.42
CA ALA A 303 -29.38 -1.57 11.24
C ALA A 303 -30.59 -1.95 10.38
N ASP A 304 -30.83 -1.29 9.26
CA ASP A 304 -31.95 -1.57 8.34
C ASP A 304 -31.59 -2.56 7.22
N GLY A 305 -30.31 -2.96 7.13
CA GLY A 305 -29.81 -3.91 6.14
C GLY A 305 -29.57 -3.32 4.75
N SER A 306 -29.72 -2.01 4.55
CA SER A 306 -29.40 -1.34 3.28
C SER A 306 -27.91 -1.34 2.96
N ILE A 307 -27.03 -1.32 3.97
CA ILE A 307 -25.60 -1.58 3.87
C ILE A 307 -25.33 -3.01 4.34
N SER A 308 -25.09 -3.91 3.40
CA SER A 308 -24.93 -5.34 3.65
C SER A 308 -23.51 -5.77 3.99
N GLU A 309 -22.51 -5.08 3.40
CA GLU A 309 -21.08 -5.41 3.58
C GLU A 309 -20.26 -4.12 3.66
N VAL A 310 -19.19 -4.15 4.42
CA VAL A 310 -18.16 -3.10 4.44
C VAL A 310 -16.79 -3.78 4.37
N PHE A 311 -15.89 -3.25 3.58
CA PHE A 311 -14.53 -3.75 3.50
C PHE A 311 -13.52 -2.62 3.25
N ALA A 312 -12.27 -2.86 3.61
CA ALA A 312 -11.16 -2.01 3.25
C ALA A 312 -10.25 -2.68 2.24
N CYS A 313 -9.51 -1.90 1.46
CA CYS A 313 -8.55 -2.42 0.50
C CYS A 313 -7.20 -1.70 0.54
N GLY A 314 -6.15 -2.44 0.22
CA GLY A 314 -4.79 -1.93 0.10
C GLY A 314 -3.83 -2.98 -0.42
N THR A 315 -2.64 -2.57 -0.83
CA THR A 315 -1.66 -3.48 -1.43
C THR A 315 -1.30 -4.66 -0.51
N ALA A 316 -1.11 -4.42 0.78
CA ALA A 316 -0.68 -5.47 1.71
C ALA A 316 -1.78 -6.52 1.94
N ALA A 317 -2.98 -6.06 2.32
CA ALA A 317 -4.10 -6.91 2.74
C ALA A 317 -5.02 -7.35 1.59
N VAL A 318 -4.84 -6.78 0.39
CA VAL A 318 -5.74 -6.92 -0.76
C VAL A 318 -7.13 -6.39 -0.42
N ILE A 319 -7.98 -7.19 0.21
CA ILE A 319 -9.28 -6.79 0.77
C ILE A 319 -9.41 -7.35 2.19
N THR A 320 -9.89 -6.51 3.11
CA THR A 320 -10.15 -6.84 4.52
C THR A 320 -11.61 -6.54 4.84
N PRO A 321 -12.46 -7.55 5.08
CA PRO A 321 -13.84 -7.34 5.51
C PRO A 321 -13.90 -6.67 6.88
N VAL A 322 -14.92 -5.84 7.10
CA VAL A 322 -15.27 -5.27 8.41
C VAL A 322 -16.46 -6.04 8.98
N GLY A 323 -16.33 -6.63 10.17
CA GLY A 323 -17.36 -7.41 10.82
C GLY A 323 -18.12 -6.63 11.90
N SER A 324 -17.43 -5.71 12.59
CA SER A 324 -18.05 -4.88 13.61
C SER A 324 -17.35 -3.53 13.74
N VAL A 325 -18.10 -2.56 14.25
CA VAL A 325 -17.68 -1.18 14.44
C VAL A 325 -17.93 -0.78 15.88
N LYS A 326 -16.95 -0.16 16.52
CA LYS A 326 -17.06 0.40 17.87
C LYS A 326 -16.76 1.89 17.86
N LYS A 327 -17.45 2.64 18.68
CA LYS A 327 -17.15 4.03 19.03
C LYS A 327 -17.51 4.30 20.47
N VAL A 328 -17.25 5.47 20.98
CA VAL A 328 -17.65 5.84 22.33
C VAL A 328 -19.17 5.66 22.49
N GLY A 329 -19.58 4.80 23.43
CA GLY A 329 -20.98 4.55 23.77
C GLY A 329 -21.80 3.74 22.77
N ALA A 330 -21.20 3.20 21.68
CA ALA A 330 -21.93 2.39 20.72
C ALA A 330 -21.06 1.31 20.07
N GLU A 331 -21.72 0.20 19.71
CA GLU A 331 -21.15 -0.89 18.92
C GLU A 331 -22.24 -1.46 18.00
N TRP A 332 -21.88 -1.84 16.78
CA TRP A 332 -22.80 -2.53 15.86
C TRP A 332 -22.07 -3.51 14.94
N THR A 333 -22.83 -4.46 14.42
CA THR A 333 -22.34 -5.47 13.49
C THR A 333 -22.60 -5.04 12.04
N VAL A 334 -21.68 -5.35 11.15
CA VAL A 334 -21.84 -5.16 9.70
C VAL A 334 -22.39 -6.45 9.11
N GLY A 335 -23.57 -6.39 8.48
CA GLY A 335 -24.23 -7.58 7.93
C GLY A 335 -24.47 -8.64 9.01
N ASP A 336 -23.99 -9.85 8.77
CA ASP A 336 -23.99 -10.97 9.72
C ASP A 336 -22.67 -11.11 10.52
N GLY A 337 -21.76 -10.16 10.37
CA GLY A 337 -20.42 -10.17 10.97
C GLY A 337 -19.41 -11.01 10.19
N GLY A 338 -19.82 -11.68 9.11
CA GLY A 338 -18.98 -12.50 8.24
C GLY A 338 -18.38 -11.72 7.05
N PRO A 339 -17.54 -12.38 6.26
CA PRO A 339 -17.08 -11.81 4.98
C PRO A 339 -18.21 -11.85 3.96
N GLY A 340 -18.57 -10.69 3.40
CA GLY A 340 -19.67 -10.59 2.46
C GLY A 340 -19.36 -11.20 1.08
N LEU A 341 -20.40 -11.58 0.33
CA LEU A 341 -20.26 -12.26 -0.97
C LEU A 341 -19.63 -11.36 -2.04
N ALA A 342 -20.03 -10.08 -2.12
CA ALA A 342 -19.45 -9.13 -3.07
C ALA A 342 -17.99 -8.84 -2.74
N THR A 343 -17.67 -8.69 -1.46
CA THR A 343 -16.32 -8.51 -0.92
C THR A 343 -15.40 -9.67 -1.35
N MET A 344 -15.84 -10.91 -1.12
CA MET A 344 -15.03 -12.09 -1.47
C MET A 344 -14.89 -12.28 -2.97
N ARG A 345 -15.94 -12.05 -3.75
CA ARG A 345 -15.88 -12.11 -5.22
C ARG A 345 -14.88 -11.10 -5.81
N LEU A 346 -14.88 -9.87 -5.32
CA LEU A 346 -13.89 -8.85 -5.72
C LEU A 346 -12.48 -9.26 -5.35
N ARG A 347 -12.28 -9.81 -4.14
CA ARG A 347 -10.98 -10.28 -3.67
C ARG A 347 -10.43 -11.41 -4.53
N GLU A 348 -11.20 -12.42 -4.79
CA GLU A 348 -10.83 -13.57 -5.62
C GLU A 348 -10.50 -13.13 -7.05
N THR A 349 -11.38 -12.34 -7.67
CA THR A 349 -11.14 -11.81 -9.03
C THR A 349 -9.85 -11.01 -9.12
N LEU A 350 -9.57 -10.14 -8.13
CA LEU A 350 -8.34 -9.35 -8.12
C LEU A 350 -7.09 -10.23 -7.96
N LEU A 351 -7.12 -11.21 -7.05
CA LEU A 351 -6.01 -12.15 -6.85
C LEU A 351 -5.75 -13.00 -8.10
N ASP A 352 -6.81 -13.50 -8.73
CA ASP A 352 -6.70 -14.30 -9.95
C ASP A 352 -6.03 -13.51 -11.08
N ILE A 353 -6.38 -12.23 -11.27
CA ILE A 353 -5.69 -11.36 -12.22
C ILE A 353 -4.24 -11.15 -11.82
N GLN A 354 -3.96 -10.85 -10.54
CA GLN A 354 -2.61 -10.60 -10.04
C GLN A 354 -1.68 -11.80 -10.20
N HIS A 355 -2.20 -13.02 -10.13
CA HIS A 355 -1.45 -14.26 -10.32
C HIS A 355 -1.54 -14.85 -11.74
N GLY A 356 -2.25 -14.19 -12.65
CA GLY A 356 -2.43 -14.66 -14.03
C GLY A 356 -3.33 -15.90 -14.17
N ALA A 357 -4.15 -16.18 -13.15
CA ALA A 357 -5.15 -17.25 -13.17
C ALA A 357 -6.42 -16.83 -13.94
N ALA A 358 -6.68 -15.52 -14.07
CA ALA A 358 -7.72 -14.94 -14.88
C ALA A 358 -7.16 -13.99 -15.94
N PRO A 359 -7.88 -13.74 -17.05
CA PRO A 359 -7.49 -12.75 -18.04
C PRO A 359 -7.34 -11.35 -17.43
N ASP A 360 -6.41 -10.57 -17.98
CA ASP A 360 -6.19 -9.15 -17.63
C ASP A 360 -6.73 -8.25 -18.78
N PRO A 361 -8.02 -7.89 -18.78
CA PRO A 361 -8.59 -7.08 -19.85
C PRO A 361 -8.14 -5.61 -19.81
N HIS A 362 -7.51 -5.18 -18.73
CA HIS A 362 -7.11 -3.79 -18.51
C HIS A 362 -5.61 -3.53 -18.71
N GLY A 363 -4.81 -4.58 -18.99
CA GLY A 363 -3.35 -4.45 -19.13
C GLY A 363 -2.65 -4.02 -17.83
N TRP A 364 -3.13 -4.49 -16.70
CA TRP A 364 -2.58 -4.17 -15.38
C TRP A 364 -1.31 -4.95 -15.04
N ILE A 365 -1.14 -6.10 -15.68
CA ILE A 365 -0.01 -6.99 -15.42
C ILE A 365 1.21 -6.56 -16.23
N HIS A 366 2.27 -6.25 -15.53
CA HIS A 366 3.55 -5.87 -16.10
C HIS A 366 4.58 -6.98 -15.86
N LYS A 367 4.87 -7.77 -16.88
CA LYS A 367 5.82 -8.91 -16.80
C LYS A 367 7.26 -8.41 -16.65
N ILE A 368 8.01 -9.04 -15.77
CA ILE A 368 9.44 -8.80 -15.53
C ILE A 368 10.29 -9.91 -16.15
N LEU A 369 9.93 -11.16 -15.91
CA LEU A 369 10.63 -12.37 -16.33
C LEU A 369 9.65 -13.35 -16.96
#